data_7f5aa35c47d967f76da23c5fc9cf4656
#
_entry.id   7f5aa35c47d967f76da23c5fc9cf4656
#
_cell.length_a   1.000
_cell.length_b   1.000
_cell.length_c   1.000
_cell.angle_alpha   90.00
_cell.angle_beta   90.00
_cell.angle_gamma   90.00
#
_symmetry.space_group_name_H-M   'P 1'
#
loop_
_entity.id
_entity.type
_entity.pdbx_description
1 polymer ?
#
loop_
_entity_poly.entity_id
_entity_poly.type
_entity_poly.pdbx_seq_one_letter_code
_entity_poly.pdbx_strand_id
1 'polypeptide(L)'
;VKEGLFNFPQSVRPVPLQMYIDGFPDNLAFCPLMKTMNKPAFMAIKQHSPTKPVLVFVASRRQTRLTALDLIHLCGSESNPRRFLHIDDSELLEILLDVKDDTLKLSLQFGIGLHHAGLVESDRQISHKLFESGKIQILVATSTLAWGVNLPAHLVIIKGTQFFDAKIEAYRDMDLTDILQMMGRAGRPAFDTSGIAMVYTKEAKKVFYKHFLNIGFPVESSLHKVLDNHIGAEISGGTITTRQEAMDFLTWTFLYRRAHNNPTYYGIEDTSSVGISKYLANLVDQTVENLIESKCVISGAGDEIFPTPFLHISSYYYLSHK
;
A
#
# COMPACT_ATOMS: atom_id res chain seq x y z
N VAL A 1 -21.06 -3.53 25.66
CA VAL A 1 -19.77 -4.22 25.66
C VAL A 1 -18.91 -3.53 26.70
N LYS A 2 -18.42 -4.28 27.73
CA LYS A 2 -17.62 -3.70 28.83
C LYS A 2 -16.21 -3.31 28.36
N GLU A 3 -15.73 -3.89 27.26
CA GLU A 3 -14.43 -3.62 26.68
C GLU A 3 -14.61 -3.46 25.16
N GLY A 4 -14.14 -2.35 24.61
CA GLY A 4 -14.24 -2.03 23.17
C GLY A 4 -12.93 -2.23 22.40
N LEU A 5 -11.86 -2.71 23.07
CA LEU A 5 -10.55 -2.94 22.47
C LEU A 5 -10.22 -4.44 22.45
N PHE A 6 -9.99 -4.96 21.25
CA PHE A 6 -9.53 -6.33 21.03
C PHE A 6 -8.17 -6.30 20.33
N ASN A 7 -7.14 -6.82 20.97
CA ASN A 7 -5.82 -6.97 20.40
C ASN A 7 -5.63 -8.41 19.91
N PHE A 8 -5.44 -8.59 18.61
CA PHE A 8 -5.24 -9.89 17.99
C PHE A 8 -3.74 -10.16 17.77
N PRO A 9 -3.09 -11.01 18.56
CA PRO A 9 -1.70 -11.39 18.33
C PRO A 9 -1.54 -12.22 17.05
N GLN A 10 -0.32 -12.34 16.53
CA GLN A 10 -0.04 -13.10 15.31
C GLN A 10 -0.51 -14.57 15.38
N SER A 11 -0.59 -15.15 16.58
CA SER A 11 -1.09 -16.52 16.80
C SER A 11 -2.54 -16.74 16.41
N VAL A 12 -3.35 -15.67 16.31
CA VAL A 12 -4.77 -15.74 15.88
C VAL A 12 -4.90 -15.79 14.36
N ARG A 13 -3.80 -15.58 13.63
CA ARG A 13 -3.82 -15.63 12.16
C ARG A 13 -4.16 -17.05 11.69
N PRO A 14 -5.18 -17.25 10.82
CA PRO A 14 -5.60 -18.57 10.37
C PRO A 14 -4.49 -19.38 9.70
N VAL A 15 -3.59 -18.71 8.97
CA VAL A 15 -2.40 -19.31 8.37
C VAL A 15 -1.17 -18.60 8.94
N PRO A 16 -0.31 -19.26 9.71
CA PRO A 16 0.92 -18.68 10.24
C PRO A 16 1.80 -18.12 9.13
N LEU A 17 2.43 -16.96 9.38
CA LEU A 17 3.27 -16.25 8.42
C LEU A 17 4.74 -16.34 8.84
N GLN A 18 5.57 -16.85 7.93
CA GLN A 18 7.03 -16.76 8.05
C GLN A 18 7.52 -15.55 7.25
N MET A 19 8.32 -14.69 7.88
CA MET A 19 8.82 -13.46 7.27
C MET A 19 10.33 -13.52 7.11
N TYR A 20 10.79 -13.18 5.91
CA TYR A 20 12.21 -13.03 5.57
C TYR A 20 12.46 -11.62 5.05
N ILE A 21 13.52 -10.99 5.51
CA ILE A 21 13.89 -9.63 5.09
C ILE A 21 15.34 -9.66 4.64
N ASP A 22 15.55 -9.43 3.34
CA ASP A 22 16.85 -9.46 2.70
C ASP A 22 17.29 -8.06 2.28
N GLY A 23 18.53 -7.71 2.65
CA GLY A 23 19.16 -6.45 2.31
C GLY A 23 19.94 -6.56 1.00
N PHE A 24 19.90 -5.49 0.20
CA PHE A 24 20.61 -5.36 -1.06
C PHE A 24 21.50 -4.10 -1.03
N PRO A 25 22.55 -4.01 -1.88
CA PRO A 25 23.51 -2.91 -1.83
C PRO A 25 22.87 -1.52 -1.91
N ASP A 26 23.27 -0.63 -1.01
CA ASP A 26 22.74 0.74 -0.89
C ASP A 26 23.20 1.68 -2.00
N ASN A 27 24.38 1.41 -2.58
CA ASN A 27 25.05 2.25 -3.59
C ASN A 27 24.47 2.11 -5.00
N LEU A 28 23.50 1.23 -5.22
CA LEU A 28 22.89 1.04 -6.52
C LEU A 28 21.71 2.02 -6.74
N ALA A 29 21.66 2.60 -7.94
CA ALA A 29 20.47 3.30 -8.41
C ALA A 29 19.27 2.34 -8.53
N PHE A 30 18.06 2.87 -8.57
CA PHE A 30 16.82 2.08 -8.49
C PHE A 30 16.74 0.94 -9.52
N CYS A 31 16.98 1.21 -10.81
CA CYS A 31 16.86 0.17 -11.84
C CYS A 31 17.88 -0.97 -11.72
N PRO A 32 19.18 -0.70 -11.54
CA PRO A 32 20.16 -1.73 -11.22
C PRO A 32 19.83 -2.51 -9.95
N LEU A 33 19.38 -1.83 -8.88
CA LEU A 33 18.96 -2.47 -7.64
C LEU A 33 17.82 -3.46 -7.88
N MET A 34 16.78 -3.06 -8.63
CA MET A 34 15.67 -3.96 -8.97
C MET A 34 16.12 -5.19 -9.77
N LYS A 35 17.13 -5.02 -10.63
CA LYS A 35 17.69 -6.14 -11.43
C LYS A 35 18.42 -7.14 -10.53
N THR A 36 19.19 -6.68 -9.54
CA THR A 36 19.93 -7.58 -8.62
C THR A 36 18.98 -8.47 -7.81
N MET A 37 17.74 -8.05 -7.58
CA MET A 37 16.74 -8.79 -6.82
C MET A 37 16.05 -9.92 -7.64
N ASN A 38 16.19 -9.97 -8.97
CA ASN A 38 15.47 -10.93 -9.81
C ASN A 38 15.95 -12.37 -9.60
N LYS A 39 17.26 -12.60 -9.57
CA LYS A 39 17.82 -13.94 -9.34
C LYS A 39 17.50 -14.46 -7.94
N PRO A 40 17.67 -13.69 -6.85
CA PRO A 40 17.21 -14.08 -5.51
C PRO A 40 15.71 -14.39 -5.47
N ALA A 41 14.86 -13.60 -6.13
CA ALA A 41 13.42 -13.88 -6.20
C ALA A 41 13.12 -15.21 -6.90
N PHE A 42 13.77 -15.48 -8.02
CA PHE A 42 13.62 -16.74 -8.73
C PHE A 42 14.07 -17.95 -7.88
N MET A 43 15.20 -17.82 -7.18
CA MET A 43 15.68 -18.87 -6.28
C MET A 43 14.74 -19.08 -5.09
N ALA A 44 14.19 -18.02 -4.52
CA ALA A 44 13.20 -18.08 -3.46
C ALA A 44 11.92 -18.80 -3.90
N ILE A 45 11.44 -18.54 -5.12
CA ILE A 45 10.30 -19.25 -5.72
C ILE A 45 10.57 -20.75 -5.78
N LYS A 46 11.73 -21.13 -6.31
CA LYS A 46 12.12 -22.54 -6.42
C LYS A 46 12.26 -23.25 -5.07
N GLN A 47 12.76 -22.56 -4.09
CA GLN A 47 13.03 -23.11 -2.75
C GLN A 47 11.76 -23.21 -1.90
N HIS A 48 10.98 -22.14 -1.84
CA HIS A 48 9.88 -22.01 -0.90
C HIS A 48 8.50 -22.33 -1.49
N SER A 49 8.37 -22.23 -2.80
CA SER A 49 7.08 -22.42 -3.48
C SER A 49 7.26 -23.11 -4.84
N PRO A 50 7.82 -24.33 -4.87
CA PRO A 50 8.15 -25.04 -6.13
C PRO A 50 6.92 -25.33 -7.00
N THR A 51 5.74 -25.51 -6.39
CA THR A 51 4.49 -25.88 -7.07
C THR A 51 3.27 -25.07 -6.62
N LYS A 52 3.44 -24.17 -5.62
CA LYS A 52 2.33 -23.39 -5.08
C LYS A 52 2.34 -21.95 -5.64
N PRO A 53 1.20 -21.25 -5.65
CA PRO A 53 1.09 -19.90 -6.18
C PRO A 53 2.03 -18.88 -5.51
N VAL A 54 2.56 -17.96 -6.31
CA VAL A 54 3.50 -16.92 -5.90
C VAL A 54 3.04 -15.55 -6.39
N LEU A 55 2.99 -14.57 -5.50
CA LEU A 55 2.81 -13.16 -5.84
C LEU A 55 4.16 -12.43 -5.74
N VAL A 56 4.51 -11.69 -6.77
CA VAL A 56 5.69 -10.82 -6.78
C VAL A 56 5.22 -9.37 -6.91
N PHE A 57 5.30 -8.61 -5.85
CA PHE A 57 4.98 -7.20 -5.86
C PHE A 57 6.18 -6.35 -6.28
N VAL A 58 5.93 -5.39 -7.16
CA VAL A 58 6.94 -4.46 -7.67
C VAL A 58 6.42 -3.02 -7.65
N ALA A 59 7.33 -2.05 -7.63
CA ALA A 59 7.04 -0.65 -7.38
C ALA A 59 6.32 0.09 -8.54
N SER A 60 6.34 -0.44 -9.77
CA SER A 60 5.77 0.25 -10.92
C SER A 60 5.32 -0.68 -12.04
N ARG A 61 4.45 -0.16 -12.94
CA ARG A 61 3.99 -0.87 -14.15
C ARG A 61 5.17 -1.33 -15.03
N ARG A 62 6.20 -0.48 -15.16
CA ARG A 62 7.41 -0.85 -15.93
C ARG A 62 8.14 -2.02 -15.28
N GLN A 63 8.23 -2.04 -13.94
CA GLN A 63 8.89 -3.11 -13.22
C GLN A 63 8.15 -4.44 -13.29
N THR A 64 6.82 -4.47 -13.50
CA THR A 64 6.11 -5.74 -13.74
C THR A 64 6.61 -6.42 -15.00
N ARG A 65 6.72 -5.68 -16.10
CA ARG A 65 7.22 -6.19 -17.41
C ARG A 65 8.69 -6.62 -17.30
N LEU A 66 9.57 -5.75 -16.77
CA LEU A 66 11.00 -6.07 -16.67
C LEU A 66 11.23 -7.28 -15.76
N THR A 67 10.53 -7.40 -14.66
CA THR A 67 10.64 -8.56 -13.76
C THR A 67 10.17 -9.84 -14.44
N ALA A 68 9.05 -9.80 -15.16
CA ALA A 68 8.56 -10.96 -15.90
C ALA A 68 9.54 -11.43 -16.96
N LEU A 69 10.10 -10.50 -17.76
CA LEU A 69 11.10 -10.82 -18.79
C LEU A 69 12.37 -11.44 -18.19
N ASP A 70 12.86 -10.90 -17.06
CA ASP A 70 14.02 -11.46 -16.37
C ASP A 70 13.71 -12.85 -15.78
N LEU A 71 12.51 -13.07 -15.24
CA LEU A 71 12.08 -14.39 -14.78
C LEU A 71 11.98 -15.39 -15.96
N ILE A 72 11.45 -15.00 -17.11
CA ILE A 72 11.42 -15.81 -18.34
C ILE A 72 12.84 -16.21 -18.77
N HIS A 73 13.76 -15.25 -18.76
CA HIS A 73 15.17 -15.52 -19.07
C HIS A 73 15.78 -16.56 -18.12
N LEU A 74 15.49 -16.45 -16.81
CA LEU A 74 15.94 -17.42 -15.82
C LEU A 74 15.27 -18.79 -16.01
N CYS A 75 13.99 -18.83 -16.38
CA CYS A 75 13.30 -20.07 -16.75
C CYS A 75 13.96 -20.75 -17.95
N GLY A 76 14.36 -19.98 -18.96
CA GLY A 76 15.04 -20.50 -20.14
C GLY A 76 16.39 -21.18 -19.86
N SER A 77 17.01 -20.89 -18.72
CA SER A 77 18.24 -21.52 -18.25
C SER A 77 18.01 -22.81 -17.47
N GLU A 78 16.76 -23.19 -17.20
CA GLU A 78 16.39 -24.40 -16.47
C GLU A 78 16.11 -25.58 -17.41
N SER A 79 16.19 -26.80 -16.89
CA SER A 79 15.85 -28.02 -17.63
C SER A 79 14.37 -28.09 -18.05
N ASN A 80 13.48 -27.44 -17.29
CA ASN A 80 12.07 -27.28 -17.62
C ASN A 80 11.70 -25.78 -17.63
N PRO A 81 11.82 -25.08 -18.77
CA PRO A 81 11.52 -23.65 -18.84
C PRO A 81 10.06 -23.28 -18.53
N ARG A 82 9.12 -24.21 -18.72
CA ARG A 82 7.68 -24.01 -18.54
C ARG A 82 7.15 -24.61 -17.22
N ARG A 83 8.02 -24.82 -16.24
CA ARG A 83 7.68 -25.46 -14.95
C ARG A 83 6.57 -24.77 -14.15
N PHE A 84 6.33 -23.49 -14.38
CA PHE A 84 5.32 -22.69 -13.68
C PHE A 84 3.99 -22.62 -14.44
N LEU A 85 3.89 -23.27 -15.58
CA LEU A 85 2.69 -23.36 -16.40
C LEU A 85 2.01 -24.72 -16.17
N HIS A 86 0.73 -24.69 -15.82
CA HIS A 86 -0.07 -25.87 -15.46
C HIS A 86 -1.37 -25.95 -16.30
N ILE A 87 -1.27 -25.66 -17.58
CA ILE A 87 -2.36 -25.68 -18.55
C ILE A 87 -1.90 -26.38 -19.82
N ASP A 88 -2.79 -27.04 -20.54
CA ASP A 88 -2.50 -27.68 -21.82
C ASP A 88 -2.25 -26.65 -22.91
N ASP A 89 -1.38 -27.00 -23.87
CA ASP A 89 -0.98 -26.07 -24.93
C ASP A 89 -2.15 -25.65 -25.83
N SER A 90 -3.13 -26.51 -26.07
CA SER A 90 -4.33 -26.20 -26.85
C SER A 90 -5.18 -25.11 -26.16
N GLU A 91 -5.45 -25.30 -24.90
CA GLU A 91 -6.22 -24.31 -24.09
C GLU A 91 -5.46 -22.99 -23.96
N LEU A 92 -4.12 -23.05 -23.75
CA LEU A 92 -3.30 -21.85 -23.70
C LEU A 92 -3.36 -21.05 -25.01
N LEU A 93 -3.27 -21.70 -26.14
CA LEU A 93 -3.33 -21.05 -27.47
C LEU A 93 -4.65 -20.30 -27.67
N GLU A 94 -5.77 -20.90 -27.29
CA GLU A 94 -7.09 -20.22 -27.33
C GLU A 94 -7.12 -18.95 -26.46
N ILE A 95 -6.61 -19.03 -25.23
CA ILE A 95 -6.55 -17.89 -24.32
C ILE A 95 -5.64 -16.78 -24.88
N LEU A 96 -4.50 -17.13 -25.47
CA LEU A 96 -3.56 -16.16 -26.02
C LEU A 96 -4.11 -15.37 -27.21
N LEU A 97 -5.15 -15.85 -27.90
CA LEU A 97 -5.83 -15.08 -28.94
C LEU A 97 -6.55 -13.84 -28.38
N ASP A 98 -7.08 -13.94 -27.17
CA ASP A 98 -7.83 -12.87 -26.52
C ASP A 98 -6.94 -11.85 -25.79
N VAL A 99 -5.67 -12.20 -25.52
CA VAL A 99 -4.71 -11.32 -24.84
C VAL A 99 -4.22 -10.23 -25.79
N LYS A 100 -4.22 -8.98 -25.34
CA LYS A 100 -3.82 -7.82 -26.14
C LYS A 100 -2.39 -7.35 -25.87
N ASP A 101 -1.90 -7.47 -24.63
CA ASP A 101 -0.55 -7.05 -24.25
C ASP A 101 0.48 -8.12 -24.65
N ASP A 102 1.44 -7.76 -25.51
CA ASP A 102 2.45 -8.68 -26.04
C ASP A 102 3.37 -9.25 -24.94
N THR A 103 3.69 -8.46 -23.92
CA THR A 103 4.50 -8.93 -22.80
C THR A 103 3.74 -9.97 -21.98
N LEU A 104 2.44 -9.76 -21.78
CA LEU A 104 1.58 -10.73 -21.12
C LEU A 104 1.45 -12.01 -21.95
N LYS A 105 1.23 -11.91 -23.27
CA LYS A 105 1.23 -13.07 -24.17
C LYS A 105 2.47 -13.94 -24.00
N LEU A 106 3.63 -13.28 -24.00
CA LEU A 106 4.90 -13.98 -23.86
C LEU A 106 5.04 -14.61 -22.46
N SER A 107 4.71 -13.85 -21.40
CA SER A 107 4.93 -14.31 -20.02
C SER A 107 3.98 -15.45 -19.61
N LEU A 108 2.75 -15.46 -20.10
CA LEU A 108 1.79 -16.54 -19.86
C LEU A 108 2.30 -17.89 -20.35
N GLN A 109 3.06 -17.93 -21.45
CA GLN A 109 3.65 -19.18 -21.98
C GLN A 109 4.66 -19.83 -21.01
N PHE A 110 5.14 -19.07 -20.02
CA PHE A 110 6.03 -19.56 -18.96
C PHE A 110 5.35 -19.69 -17.60
N GLY A 111 4.02 -19.52 -17.55
CA GLY A 111 3.26 -19.58 -16.31
C GLY A 111 3.39 -18.33 -15.43
N ILE A 112 3.69 -17.17 -16.03
CA ILE A 112 3.87 -15.89 -15.37
C ILE A 112 2.80 -14.91 -15.87
N GLY A 113 1.90 -14.48 -15.01
CA GLY A 113 0.91 -13.43 -15.26
C GLY A 113 1.41 -12.04 -14.85
N LEU A 114 0.80 -11.02 -15.43
CA LEU A 114 1.01 -9.61 -15.08
C LEU A 114 -0.29 -9.00 -14.54
N HIS A 115 -0.18 -8.14 -13.53
CA HIS A 115 -1.34 -7.43 -13.01
C HIS A 115 -0.99 -6.00 -12.61
N HIS A 116 -1.45 -5.02 -13.39
CA HIS A 116 -1.29 -3.59 -13.09
C HIS A 116 -2.36 -2.77 -13.81
N ALA A 117 -2.62 -1.57 -13.31
CA ALA A 117 -3.66 -0.68 -13.85
C ALA A 117 -3.44 -0.19 -15.30
N GLY A 118 -2.27 -0.44 -15.90
CA GLY A 118 -1.97 -0.12 -17.29
C GLY A 118 -2.35 -1.21 -18.30
N LEU A 119 -2.73 -2.42 -17.84
CA LEU A 119 -3.33 -3.43 -18.69
C LEU A 119 -4.81 -3.12 -18.94
N VAL A 120 -5.31 -3.50 -20.10
CA VAL A 120 -6.75 -3.47 -20.36
C VAL A 120 -7.48 -4.44 -19.43
N GLU A 121 -8.75 -4.20 -19.18
CA GLU A 121 -9.52 -5.00 -18.21
C GLU A 121 -9.58 -6.48 -18.59
N SER A 122 -9.76 -6.80 -19.88
CA SER A 122 -9.75 -8.18 -20.37
C SER A 122 -8.48 -8.94 -19.99
N ASP A 123 -7.32 -8.33 -20.20
CA ASP A 123 -6.02 -8.94 -19.92
C ASP A 123 -5.80 -9.13 -18.42
N ARG A 124 -6.25 -8.16 -17.60
CA ARG A 124 -6.21 -8.29 -16.13
C ARG A 124 -7.06 -9.45 -15.65
N GLN A 125 -8.27 -9.60 -16.18
CA GLN A 125 -9.18 -10.69 -15.83
C GLN A 125 -8.66 -12.06 -16.29
N ILE A 126 -8.03 -12.15 -17.45
CA ILE A 126 -7.37 -13.37 -17.92
C ILE A 126 -6.25 -13.76 -16.94
N SER A 127 -5.33 -12.85 -16.66
CA SER A 127 -4.25 -13.09 -15.68
C SER A 127 -4.79 -13.52 -14.30
N HIS A 128 -5.84 -12.85 -13.82
CA HIS A 128 -6.49 -13.15 -12.55
C HIS A 128 -7.04 -14.58 -12.54
N LYS A 129 -7.88 -14.91 -13.49
CA LYS A 129 -8.53 -16.23 -13.59
C LYS A 129 -7.52 -17.38 -13.72
N LEU A 130 -6.48 -17.18 -14.53
CA LEU A 130 -5.44 -18.19 -14.71
C LEU A 130 -4.65 -18.41 -13.40
N PHE A 131 -4.37 -17.36 -12.66
CA PHE A 131 -3.68 -17.46 -11.38
C PHE A 131 -4.58 -18.08 -10.30
N GLU A 132 -5.83 -17.67 -10.20
CA GLU A 132 -6.81 -18.18 -9.24
C GLU A 132 -7.08 -19.68 -9.46
N SER A 133 -7.20 -20.11 -10.72
CA SER A 133 -7.40 -21.52 -11.08
C SER A 133 -6.13 -22.36 -10.97
N GLY A 134 -4.97 -21.76 -10.65
CA GLY A 134 -3.69 -22.46 -10.56
C GLY A 134 -3.07 -22.86 -11.90
N LYS A 135 -3.61 -22.39 -13.03
CA LYS A 135 -3.08 -22.65 -14.38
C LYS A 135 -1.76 -21.95 -14.65
N ILE A 136 -1.52 -20.81 -13.98
CA ILE A 136 -0.22 -20.16 -13.90
C ILE A 136 0.19 -20.04 -12.43
N GLN A 137 1.48 -20.17 -12.15
CA GLN A 137 1.98 -20.23 -10.79
C GLN A 137 2.45 -18.86 -10.26
N ILE A 138 2.94 -17.97 -11.11
CA ILE A 138 3.53 -16.69 -10.71
C ILE A 138 2.66 -15.54 -11.23
N LEU A 139 2.37 -14.58 -10.37
CA LEU A 139 1.73 -13.31 -10.74
C LEU A 139 2.61 -12.14 -10.31
N VAL A 140 3.07 -11.34 -11.26
CA VAL A 140 3.84 -10.11 -11.00
C VAL A 140 2.90 -8.92 -11.03
N ALA A 141 2.80 -8.20 -9.91
CA ALA A 141 1.79 -7.16 -9.73
C ALA A 141 2.35 -5.88 -9.09
N THR A 142 1.65 -4.78 -9.28
CA THR A 142 1.85 -3.55 -8.48
C THR A 142 1.07 -3.63 -7.17
N SER A 143 1.43 -2.79 -6.18
CA SER A 143 0.80 -2.74 -4.84
C SER A 143 -0.72 -2.56 -4.87
N THR A 144 -1.28 -1.99 -5.94
CA THR A 144 -2.73 -1.83 -6.13
C THR A 144 -3.51 -3.14 -6.06
N LEU A 145 -2.90 -4.27 -6.43
CA LEU A 145 -3.51 -5.60 -6.28
C LEU A 145 -3.77 -5.95 -4.81
N ALA A 146 -2.92 -5.51 -3.89
CA ALA A 146 -3.04 -5.83 -2.47
C ALA A 146 -4.32 -5.23 -1.85
N TRP A 147 -4.81 -4.10 -2.37
CA TRP A 147 -5.97 -3.38 -1.88
C TRP A 147 -7.29 -3.77 -2.56
N GLY A 148 -7.25 -4.04 -3.86
CA GLY A 148 -8.47 -4.16 -4.68
C GLY A 148 -8.97 -5.59 -4.91
N VAL A 149 -8.15 -6.61 -4.69
CA VAL A 149 -8.48 -7.99 -5.08
C VAL A 149 -8.02 -8.99 -4.01
N ASN A 150 -8.84 -10.00 -3.74
CA ASN A 150 -8.50 -11.06 -2.79
C ASN A 150 -7.86 -12.25 -3.50
N LEU A 151 -6.59 -12.11 -3.86
CA LEU A 151 -5.76 -13.19 -4.42
C LEU A 151 -4.66 -13.59 -3.44
N PRO A 152 -4.90 -14.58 -2.57
CA PRO A 152 -3.86 -15.08 -1.68
C PRO A 152 -2.93 -16.04 -2.42
N ALA A 153 -1.65 -16.05 -2.02
CA ALA A 153 -0.62 -16.95 -2.53
C ALA A 153 0.13 -17.63 -1.39
N HIS A 154 0.80 -18.74 -1.64
CA HIS A 154 1.64 -19.38 -0.63
C HIS A 154 2.87 -18.52 -0.30
N LEU A 155 3.54 -18.01 -1.34
CA LEU A 155 4.70 -17.13 -1.24
C LEU A 155 4.36 -15.74 -1.79
N VAL A 156 4.72 -14.72 -1.03
CA VAL A 156 4.67 -13.31 -1.45
C VAL A 156 6.08 -12.73 -1.41
N ILE A 157 6.53 -12.15 -2.50
CA ILE A 157 7.81 -11.45 -2.60
C ILE A 157 7.54 -9.96 -2.86
N ILE A 158 7.98 -9.10 -1.96
CA ILE A 158 7.97 -7.65 -2.15
C ILE A 158 9.35 -7.26 -2.67
N LYS A 159 9.42 -7.00 -3.96
CA LYS A 159 10.67 -6.71 -4.66
C LYS A 159 10.96 -5.21 -4.67
N GLY A 160 11.59 -4.75 -3.61
CA GLY A 160 11.89 -3.35 -3.34
C GLY A 160 10.80 -2.65 -2.53
N THR A 161 11.24 -1.78 -1.64
CA THR A 161 10.39 -1.02 -0.71
C THR A 161 10.34 0.47 -1.05
N GLN A 162 10.80 0.87 -2.25
CA GLN A 162 10.80 2.26 -2.72
C GLN A 162 10.00 2.39 -4.00
N PHE A 163 9.35 3.54 -4.18
CA PHE A 163 8.67 3.91 -5.43
C PHE A 163 9.01 5.35 -5.83
N PHE A 164 8.85 5.68 -7.10
CA PHE A 164 9.03 7.05 -7.59
C PHE A 164 7.77 7.86 -7.35
N ASP A 165 7.88 8.94 -6.58
CA ASP A 165 6.81 9.89 -6.35
C ASP A 165 6.97 11.06 -7.33
N ALA A 166 6.03 11.18 -8.28
CA ALA A 166 6.07 12.20 -9.32
C ALA A 166 5.83 13.63 -8.79
N LYS A 167 5.22 13.78 -7.59
CA LYS A 167 4.97 15.11 -7.00
C LYS A 167 6.25 15.75 -6.46
N ILE A 168 7.15 14.93 -5.94
CA ILE A 168 8.43 15.40 -5.38
C ILE A 168 9.62 15.03 -6.27
N GLU A 169 9.36 14.39 -7.43
CA GLU A 169 10.35 13.93 -8.40
C GLU A 169 11.49 13.09 -7.79
N ALA A 170 11.17 12.32 -6.74
CA ALA A 170 12.16 11.53 -5.99
C ALA A 170 11.64 10.14 -5.62
N TYR A 171 12.56 9.23 -5.31
CA TYR A 171 12.21 7.94 -4.73
C TYR A 171 11.95 8.09 -3.23
N ARG A 172 10.81 7.58 -2.78
CA ARG A 172 10.46 7.50 -1.36
C ARG A 172 10.15 6.06 -0.95
N ASP A 173 10.27 5.79 0.34
CA ASP A 173 9.90 4.49 0.89
C ASP A 173 8.37 4.29 0.84
N MET A 174 7.95 3.05 0.61
CA MET A 174 6.54 2.66 0.72
C MET A 174 6.09 2.76 2.17
N ASP A 175 4.84 3.09 2.39
CA ASP A 175 4.25 3.09 3.72
C ASP A 175 4.25 1.65 4.28
N LEU A 176 4.52 1.52 5.59
CA LEU A 176 4.53 0.20 6.25
C LEU A 176 3.19 -0.53 6.13
N THR A 177 2.09 0.20 6.08
CA THR A 177 0.75 -0.33 5.86
C THR A 177 0.62 -1.02 4.51
N ASP A 178 1.23 -0.47 3.45
CA ASP A 178 1.23 -1.08 2.12
C ASP A 178 2.03 -2.39 2.12
N ILE A 179 3.19 -2.39 2.78
CA ILE A 179 4.01 -3.59 2.92
C ILE A 179 3.26 -4.67 3.71
N LEU A 180 2.61 -4.31 4.82
CA LEU A 180 1.79 -5.22 5.61
C LEU A 180 0.60 -5.78 4.82
N GLN A 181 -0.07 -4.96 4.00
CA GLN A 181 -1.15 -5.40 3.12
C GLN A 181 -0.65 -6.40 2.07
N MET A 182 0.48 -6.12 1.43
CA MET A 182 1.10 -7.05 0.49
C MET A 182 1.51 -8.36 1.17
N MET A 183 2.17 -8.30 2.33
CA MET A 183 2.52 -9.48 3.13
C MET A 183 1.28 -10.25 3.59
N GLY A 184 0.18 -9.54 3.84
CA GLY A 184 -1.10 -10.10 4.22
C GLY A 184 -1.68 -11.08 3.19
N ARG A 185 -1.22 -11.03 1.94
CA ARG A 185 -1.60 -11.95 0.87
C ARG A 185 -0.88 -13.32 0.96
N ALA A 186 0.11 -13.47 1.83
CA ALA A 186 0.81 -14.74 2.01
C ALA A 186 0.00 -15.72 2.87
N GLY A 187 -0.12 -16.96 2.42
CA GLY A 187 -0.90 -18.02 3.07
C GLY A 187 -2.36 -18.05 2.61
N ARG A 188 -2.77 -19.18 2.04
CA ARG A 188 -4.14 -19.42 1.57
C ARG A 188 -4.93 -20.19 2.62
N PRO A 189 -5.97 -19.59 3.25
CA PRO A 189 -6.86 -20.34 4.15
C PRO A 189 -7.39 -21.61 3.44
N ALA A 190 -7.50 -22.69 4.17
CA ALA A 190 -7.91 -24.02 3.71
C ALA A 190 -6.95 -24.77 2.76
N PHE A 191 -5.89 -24.14 2.25
CA PHE A 191 -4.94 -24.78 1.33
C PHE A 191 -3.51 -24.86 1.89
N ASP A 192 -3.11 -23.89 2.70
CA ASP A 192 -1.75 -23.79 3.22
C ASP A 192 -1.72 -23.89 4.76
N THR A 193 -0.74 -24.64 5.26
CA THR A 193 -0.44 -24.73 6.70
C THR A 193 0.44 -23.57 7.19
N SER A 194 1.14 -22.90 6.26
CA SER A 194 1.93 -21.69 6.51
C SER A 194 2.02 -20.86 5.25
N GLY A 195 2.15 -19.53 5.40
CA GLY A 195 2.46 -18.60 4.32
C GLY A 195 3.88 -18.05 4.49
N ILE A 196 4.50 -17.63 3.38
CA ILE A 196 5.84 -17.07 3.39
C ILE A 196 5.79 -15.68 2.75
N ALA A 197 6.35 -14.67 3.43
CA ALA A 197 6.55 -13.33 2.90
C ALA A 197 8.05 -12.99 2.90
N MET A 198 8.54 -12.53 1.75
CA MET A 198 9.92 -12.05 1.60
C MET A 198 9.90 -10.57 1.23
N VAL A 199 10.65 -9.77 1.98
CA VAL A 199 10.78 -8.33 1.74
C VAL A 199 12.21 -8.03 1.33
N TYR A 200 12.39 -7.59 0.10
CA TYR A 200 13.68 -7.16 -0.44
C TYR A 200 13.81 -5.65 -0.33
N THR A 201 14.84 -5.20 0.36
CA THR A 201 15.05 -3.78 0.64
C THR A 201 16.53 -3.42 0.55
N LYS A 202 16.87 -2.15 0.67
CA LYS A 202 18.27 -1.71 0.87
C LYS A 202 18.81 -2.21 2.21
N GLU A 203 20.10 -2.56 2.29
CA GLU A 203 20.71 -3.08 3.51
C GLU A 203 20.54 -2.13 4.70
N ALA A 204 20.70 -0.83 4.50
CA ALA A 204 20.48 0.19 5.53
C ALA A 204 19.06 0.19 6.13
N LYS A 205 18.05 -0.29 5.37
CA LYS A 205 16.65 -0.35 5.83
C LYS A 205 16.25 -1.70 6.44
N LYS A 206 17.06 -2.71 6.33
CA LYS A 206 16.77 -4.07 6.79
C LYS A 206 16.44 -4.14 8.28
N VAL A 207 17.21 -3.47 9.12
CA VAL A 207 16.97 -3.42 10.58
C VAL A 207 15.63 -2.74 10.90
N PHE A 208 15.33 -1.64 10.21
CA PHE A 208 14.06 -0.93 10.34
C PHE A 208 12.87 -1.86 10.05
N TYR A 209 12.85 -2.55 8.90
CA TYR A 209 11.77 -3.46 8.55
C TYR A 209 11.70 -4.68 9.49
N LYS A 210 12.83 -5.24 9.92
CA LYS A 210 12.85 -6.32 10.93
C LYS A 210 12.19 -5.90 12.23
N HIS A 211 12.45 -4.70 12.69
CA HIS A 211 11.87 -4.18 13.92
C HIS A 211 10.35 -3.98 13.78
N PHE A 212 9.94 -3.20 12.80
CA PHE A 212 8.55 -2.75 12.69
C PHE A 212 7.58 -3.80 12.16
N LEU A 213 8.02 -4.73 11.31
CA LEU A 213 7.16 -5.80 10.81
C LEU A 213 6.94 -6.92 11.82
N ASN A 214 7.86 -7.11 12.78
CA ASN A 214 7.73 -8.13 13.82
C ASN A 214 7.01 -7.62 15.08
N ILE A 215 7.29 -6.40 15.51
CA ILE A 215 6.78 -5.84 16.78
C ILE A 215 5.51 -5.01 16.55
N GLY A 216 5.29 -4.58 15.30
CA GLY A 216 4.33 -3.56 14.97
C GLY A 216 4.87 -2.15 15.31
N PHE A 217 4.25 -1.14 14.76
CA PHE A 217 4.59 0.24 15.11
C PHE A 217 3.31 0.97 15.52
N PRO A 218 3.40 1.96 16.42
CA PRO A 218 2.26 2.77 16.75
C PRO A 218 1.79 3.52 15.49
N VAL A 219 0.54 3.35 15.13
CA VAL A 219 -0.08 4.09 14.04
C VAL A 219 -0.17 5.56 14.46
N GLU A 220 0.29 6.46 13.59
CA GLU A 220 0.16 7.89 13.79
C GLU A 220 -1.03 8.45 13.00
N SER A 221 -1.62 9.53 13.47
CA SER A 221 -2.70 10.19 12.75
C SER A 221 -2.15 11.05 11.62
N SER A 222 -2.75 10.94 10.45
CA SER A 222 -2.49 11.84 9.31
C SER A 222 -3.54 12.96 9.18
N LEU A 223 -4.47 13.07 10.12
CA LEU A 223 -5.59 14.03 10.07
C LEU A 223 -5.12 15.48 9.90
N HIS A 224 -4.01 15.86 10.54
CA HIS A 224 -3.44 17.21 10.44
C HIS A 224 -3.06 17.62 8.99
N LYS A 225 -2.84 16.66 8.08
CA LYS A 225 -2.47 16.92 6.68
C LYS A 225 -3.67 17.20 5.78
N VAL A 226 -4.86 16.84 6.21
CA VAL A 226 -6.11 16.90 5.43
C VAL A 226 -7.26 17.50 6.25
N LEU A 227 -6.92 18.22 7.31
CA LEU A 227 -7.87 18.74 8.30
C LEU A 227 -8.88 19.71 7.68
N ASP A 228 -8.45 20.48 6.69
CA ASP A 228 -9.29 21.43 5.95
C ASP A 228 -10.56 20.76 5.40
N ASN A 229 -10.42 19.56 4.81
CA ASN A 229 -11.55 18.83 4.24
C ASN A 229 -12.51 18.31 5.32
N HIS A 230 -11.97 17.85 6.45
CA HIS A 230 -12.78 17.27 7.52
C HIS A 230 -13.51 18.35 8.33
N ILE A 231 -12.82 19.39 8.75
CA ILE A 231 -13.45 20.54 9.44
C ILE A 231 -14.43 21.24 8.49
N GLY A 232 -14.06 21.41 7.20
CA GLY A 232 -14.98 21.95 6.20
C GLY A 232 -16.29 21.17 6.08
N ALA A 233 -16.22 19.84 6.10
CA ALA A 233 -17.42 19.01 6.07
C ALA A 233 -18.30 19.20 7.31
N GLU A 234 -17.72 19.30 8.50
CA GLU A 234 -18.43 19.56 9.75
C GLU A 234 -19.05 20.97 9.80
N ILE A 235 -18.34 21.99 9.30
CA ILE A 235 -18.90 23.34 9.13
C ILE A 235 -20.06 23.34 8.14
N SER A 236 -19.92 22.64 7.01
CA SER A 236 -20.97 22.50 6.02
C SER A 236 -22.21 21.80 6.57
N GLY A 237 -22.03 20.82 7.46
CA GLY A 237 -23.09 20.11 8.16
C GLY A 237 -23.72 20.87 9.35
N GLY A 238 -23.13 22.01 9.74
CA GLY A 238 -23.59 22.81 10.88
C GLY A 238 -23.22 22.24 12.25
N THR A 239 -22.32 21.25 12.31
CA THR A 239 -21.80 20.65 13.55
C THR A 239 -20.76 21.57 14.21
N ILE A 240 -20.01 22.30 13.40
CA ILE A 240 -19.02 23.29 13.81
C ILE A 240 -19.45 24.64 13.29
N THR A 241 -19.65 25.59 14.21
CA THR A 241 -20.04 26.97 13.93
C THR A 241 -19.07 28.00 14.51
N THR A 242 -18.14 27.55 15.35
CA THR A 242 -17.13 28.38 16.01
C THR A 242 -15.76 27.72 15.98
N ARG A 243 -14.68 28.50 16.14
CA ARG A 243 -13.32 27.95 16.27
C ARG A 243 -13.18 27.10 17.54
N GLN A 244 -13.88 27.45 18.61
CA GLN A 244 -13.87 26.68 19.85
C GLN A 244 -14.48 25.28 19.62
N GLU A 245 -15.59 25.18 18.91
CA GLU A 245 -16.19 23.88 18.56
C GLU A 245 -15.27 23.04 17.65
N ALA A 246 -14.50 23.68 16.75
CA ALA A 246 -13.47 22.98 15.97
C ALA A 246 -12.34 22.44 16.86
N MET A 247 -11.93 23.21 17.90
CA MET A 247 -10.98 22.72 18.91
C MET A 247 -11.54 21.53 19.69
N ASP A 248 -12.79 21.63 20.14
CA ASP A 248 -13.46 20.56 20.88
C ASP A 248 -13.59 19.29 20.02
N PHE A 249 -13.93 19.45 18.75
CA PHE A 249 -13.95 18.33 17.77
C PHE A 249 -12.61 17.60 17.72
N LEU A 250 -11.49 18.32 17.65
CA LEU A 250 -10.15 17.71 17.62
C LEU A 250 -9.86 16.87 18.85
N THR A 251 -10.38 17.23 20.04
CA THR A 251 -10.12 16.48 21.28
C THR A 251 -10.70 15.05 21.25
N TRP A 252 -11.69 14.79 20.42
CA TRP A 252 -12.31 13.46 20.23
C TRP A 252 -11.57 12.60 19.21
N THR A 253 -10.59 13.15 18.47
CA THR A 253 -9.90 12.48 17.39
C THR A 253 -8.73 11.62 17.86
N PHE A 254 -8.31 10.71 17.01
CA PHE A 254 -7.08 9.93 17.23
C PHE A 254 -5.83 10.84 17.20
N LEU A 255 -5.87 11.94 16.42
CA LEU A 255 -4.79 12.95 16.41
C LEU A 255 -4.48 13.47 17.81
N TYR A 256 -5.49 13.86 18.57
CA TYR A 256 -5.32 14.35 19.92
C TYR A 256 -4.60 13.35 20.83
N ARG A 257 -5.01 12.09 20.82
CA ARG A 257 -4.38 11.01 21.58
C ARG A 257 -2.92 10.79 21.18
N ARG A 258 -2.65 10.84 19.86
CA ARG A 258 -1.29 10.63 19.36
C ARG A 258 -0.38 11.82 19.62
N ALA A 259 -0.89 13.04 19.54
CA ALA A 259 -0.17 14.27 19.91
C ALA A 259 0.35 14.24 21.35
N HIS A 260 -0.42 13.66 22.28
CA HIS A 260 0.02 13.45 23.67
C HIS A 260 1.06 12.33 23.80
N ASN A 261 0.91 11.23 23.03
CA ASN A 261 1.76 10.05 23.18
C ASN A 261 3.07 10.16 22.39
N ASN A 262 3.09 10.89 21.28
CA ASN A 262 4.26 11.07 20.40
C ASN A 262 4.33 12.50 19.86
N PRO A 263 4.48 13.53 20.72
CA PRO A 263 4.44 14.93 20.31
C PRO A 263 5.51 15.30 19.28
N THR A 264 6.69 14.71 19.36
CA THR A 264 7.80 14.97 18.43
C THR A 264 7.50 14.61 16.98
N TYR A 265 6.66 13.60 16.77
CA TYR A 265 6.19 13.23 15.41
C TYR A 265 5.39 14.37 14.77
N TYR A 266 4.65 15.14 15.55
CA TYR A 266 3.83 16.26 15.11
C TYR A 266 4.57 17.61 15.17
N GLY A 267 5.88 17.60 15.49
CA GLY A 267 6.66 18.83 15.63
C GLY A 267 6.32 19.65 16.86
N ILE A 268 5.74 19.04 17.90
CA ILE A 268 5.39 19.69 19.14
C ILE A 268 6.62 19.67 20.05
N GLU A 269 7.19 20.84 20.32
CA GLU A 269 8.36 20.99 21.19
C GLU A 269 7.96 21.04 22.66
N ASP A 270 6.90 21.78 23.00
CA ASP A 270 6.35 21.84 24.34
C ASP A 270 5.35 20.72 24.57
N THR A 271 5.77 19.70 25.28
CA THR A 271 4.98 18.48 25.57
C THR A 271 3.98 18.65 26.70
N SER A 272 3.90 19.86 27.31
CA SER A 272 2.89 20.17 28.32
C SER A 272 1.49 20.23 27.73
N SER A 273 0.46 20.08 28.55
CA SER A 273 -0.93 20.24 28.12
C SER A 273 -1.19 21.60 27.47
N VAL A 274 -0.49 22.64 27.92
CA VAL A 274 -0.58 23.99 27.34
C VAL A 274 0.04 24.02 25.93
N GLY A 275 1.22 23.40 25.75
CA GLY A 275 1.89 23.31 24.47
C GLY A 275 1.06 22.55 23.43
N ILE A 276 0.45 21.44 23.85
CA ILE A 276 -0.44 20.65 22.96
C ILE A 276 -1.70 21.46 22.61
N SER A 277 -2.32 22.13 23.57
CA SER A 277 -3.48 22.99 23.31
C SER A 277 -3.13 24.13 22.34
N LYS A 278 -1.96 24.73 22.47
CA LYS A 278 -1.46 25.76 21.54
C LYS A 278 -1.23 25.21 20.13
N TYR A 279 -0.68 24.00 20.03
CA TYR A 279 -0.51 23.33 18.72
C TYR A 279 -1.86 23.12 18.05
N LEU A 280 -2.87 22.62 18.79
CA LEU A 280 -4.20 22.38 18.22
C LEU A 280 -4.90 23.69 17.82
N ALA A 281 -4.76 24.77 18.64
CA ALA A 281 -5.29 26.08 18.30
C ALA A 281 -4.68 26.61 17.00
N ASN A 282 -3.36 26.56 16.86
CA ASN A 282 -2.67 26.96 15.64
C ASN A 282 -3.13 26.14 14.43
N LEU A 283 -3.37 24.83 14.61
CA LEU A 283 -3.83 23.95 13.56
C LEU A 283 -5.26 24.30 13.11
N VAL A 284 -6.16 24.62 14.04
CA VAL A 284 -7.52 25.08 13.73
C VAL A 284 -7.49 26.44 13.04
N ASP A 285 -6.71 27.39 13.55
CA ASP A 285 -6.58 28.71 12.93
C ASP A 285 -6.08 28.63 11.51
N GLN A 286 -5.01 27.86 11.27
CA GLN A 286 -4.48 27.63 9.92
C GLN A 286 -5.54 27.00 9.00
N THR A 287 -6.30 26.02 9.51
CA THR A 287 -7.36 25.35 8.76
C THR A 287 -8.47 26.33 8.37
N VAL A 288 -8.93 27.15 9.30
CA VAL A 288 -9.97 28.15 9.07
C VAL A 288 -9.48 29.22 8.08
N GLU A 289 -8.25 29.70 8.22
CA GLU A 289 -7.63 30.64 7.27
C GLU A 289 -7.56 30.06 5.85
N ASN A 290 -7.13 28.83 5.68
CA ASN A 290 -7.11 28.15 4.38
C ASN A 290 -8.51 28.06 3.75
N LEU A 291 -9.53 27.78 4.55
CA LEU A 291 -10.92 27.72 4.10
C LEU A 291 -11.49 29.11 3.75
N ILE A 292 -11.06 30.17 4.44
CA ILE A 292 -11.41 31.56 4.11
C ILE A 292 -10.74 31.99 2.80
N GLU A 293 -9.44 31.73 2.63
CA GLU A 293 -8.71 32.03 1.41
C GLU A 293 -9.34 31.37 0.18
N SER A 294 -9.79 30.12 0.31
CA SER A 294 -10.50 29.40 -0.74
C SER A 294 -11.97 29.82 -0.91
N LYS A 295 -12.43 30.82 -0.14
CA LYS A 295 -13.83 31.33 -0.14
C LYS A 295 -14.88 30.28 0.25
N CYS A 296 -14.46 29.23 0.89
CA CYS A 296 -15.36 28.19 1.41
C CYS A 296 -16.04 28.58 2.70
N VAL A 297 -15.40 29.44 3.50
CA VAL A 297 -15.86 29.89 4.82
C VAL A 297 -15.79 31.43 4.92
N ILE A 298 -16.69 32.00 5.70
CA ILE A 298 -16.71 33.41 6.08
C ILE A 298 -16.64 33.51 7.61
N SER A 299 -15.76 34.37 8.13
CA SER A 299 -15.73 34.70 9.56
C SER A 299 -16.87 35.66 9.91
N GLY A 300 -17.58 35.37 10.99
CA GLY A 300 -18.58 36.25 11.60
C GLY A 300 -17.99 37.16 12.66
N ALA A 301 -18.87 37.65 13.53
CA ALA A 301 -18.45 38.46 14.70
C ALA A 301 -17.86 37.52 15.77
N GLY A 302 -16.68 37.89 16.29
CA GLY A 302 -15.99 37.09 17.32
C GLY A 302 -15.40 35.78 16.76
N ASP A 303 -15.88 34.64 17.24
CA ASP A 303 -15.34 33.30 16.90
C ASP A 303 -16.20 32.50 15.92
N GLU A 304 -17.24 33.15 15.37
CA GLU A 304 -18.21 32.49 14.49
C GLU A 304 -17.64 32.21 13.09
N ILE A 305 -18.07 31.08 12.50
CA ILE A 305 -17.65 30.59 11.19
C ILE A 305 -18.89 30.19 10.42
N PHE A 306 -19.05 30.71 9.20
CA PHE A 306 -20.20 30.41 8.34
C PHE A 306 -19.77 29.74 7.03
N PRO A 307 -20.46 28.65 6.62
CA PRO A 307 -20.20 28.02 5.32
C PRO A 307 -20.71 28.89 4.16
N THR A 308 -20.01 28.85 3.05
CA THR A 308 -20.48 29.41 1.78
C THR A 308 -21.08 28.32 0.88
N PRO A 309 -21.78 28.67 -0.21
CA PRO A 309 -22.22 27.66 -1.19
C PRO A 309 -21.07 26.82 -1.78
N PHE A 310 -19.86 27.39 -1.88
CA PHE A 310 -18.68 26.64 -2.34
C PHE A 310 -18.31 25.51 -1.38
N LEU A 311 -18.39 25.74 -0.07
CA LEU A 311 -18.12 24.69 0.93
C LEU A 311 -19.15 23.57 0.85
N HIS A 312 -20.44 23.89 0.68
CA HIS A 312 -21.48 22.89 0.51
C HIS A 312 -21.26 22.03 -0.74
N ILE A 313 -20.87 22.64 -1.86
CA ILE A 313 -20.54 21.93 -3.09
C ILE A 313 -19.30 21.04 -2.88
N SER A 314 -18.24 21.58 -2.31
CA SER A 314 -17.00 20.86 -2.01
C SER A 314 -17.27 19.64 -1.13
N SER A 315 -18.01 19.81 -0.04
CA SER A 315 -18.36 18.75 0.91
C SER A 315 -19.27 17.69 0.28
N TYR A 316 -20.30 18.10 -0.46
CA TYR A 316 -21.27 17.18 -1.05
C TYR A 316 -20.68 16.31 -2.16
N TYR A 317 -19.82 16.90 -3.00
CA TYR A 317 -19.21 16.19 -4.14
C TYR A 317 -17.80 15.66 -3.88
N TYR A 318 -17.31 15.74 -2.64
CA TYR A 318 -15.94 15.35 -2.26
C TYR A 318 -14.85 16.04 -3.12
N LEU A 319 -15.06 17.31 -3.45
CA LEU A 319 -14.09 18.11 -4.19
C LEU A 319 -13.10 18.77 -3.24
N SER A 320 -11.85 18.91 -3.66
CA SER A 320 -10.90 19.72 -2.90
C SER A 320 -11.34 21.19 -2.89
N HIS A 321 -11.19 21.85 -1.76
CA HIS A 321 -11.44 23.30 -1.63
C HIS A 321 -10.36 24.16 -2.31
N LYS A 322 -9.27 23.53 -2.77
CA LYS A 322 -8.15 24.15 -3.51
C LYS A 322 -8.15 23.71 -4.95
#